data_c2c5c9bdaca72731210739ce98c470d3
#
_entry.id   c2c5c9bdaca72731210739ce98c470d3
#
_cell.length_a   1.000
_cell.length_b   1.000
_cell.length_c   1.000
_cell.angle_alpha   90.00
_cell.angle_beta   90.00
_cell.angle_gamma   90.00
#
_symmetry.space_group_name_H-M   'P 1'
#
loop_
_entity.id
_entity.type
_entity.pdbx_description
1 polymer ?
#
loop_
_entity_poly.entity_id
_entity_poly.type
_entity_poly.pdbx_seq_one_letter_code
_entity_poly.pdbx_strand_id
1 'polypeptide(L)'
;MNQAALESNSITSGVNESRFLEHLKTLFSTSTTVLAESLQNGRRAGASSVVFDYDVSESSLTITDNGCGIADFRALITVAESGWSQETMDSERPFGIGFFSVSFAAESVRVESKDKQIAFSSEDLIAKRQIAVEPSSFIGGTRITLQHCKLDAVKVGQALASYAKGFAIPVFWQGEELPRPHAHANLVGKQTSVGFVHVPGIHNDSQVGFESHGYVYCQGLPVNVSGFTSHYGGEIRPIVHVDHLQYTPRMPDRDSLIDPQQAAKDFDVALKGIWREHLVAKKAEMSPADFVETCWSNAKRAGCLDLMVDVPVLPTKVLTYVGETPMQRRDGDSFLYHSREQVTEAKVVSGAVMLFRDFDEEDRGDDFTRLMWAEKAQVLFVSHELPSQHWAVQHLRDLAEEEVKVSGRVVAKDEFSGGWTDGDVKLMENLAVTIAGVTHLLTEAVAVGSGDWGSSRTFLVPKGITRAGYVLRQASTYTDSNDTYCETDYEIDADRFDDLVAILSGEPAVETLEKCLYNAGVRHKTNLRNNSFRVQFDADGTMTITAE
;
A
#
# COMPACT_ATOMS: atom_id res chain seq x y z
N MET A 1 -0.28 -77.19 -38.75
CA MET A 1 0.38 -76.48 -37.66
C MET A 1 0.18 -74.96 -37.89
N ASN A 2 -0.71 -74.41 -37.09
CA ASN A 2 -0.98 -72.96 -37.12
C ASN A 2 0.15 -72.19 -36.46
N GLN A 3 0.86 -71.38 -37.22
CA GLN A 3 1.69 -70.32 -36.65
C GLN A 3 0.76 -69.17 -36.30
N ALA A 4 0.36 -69.10 -35.04
CA ALA A 4 -0.25 -67.89 -34.50
C ALA A 4 0.79 -66.77 -34.52
N ALA A 5 0.47 -65.72 -35.27
CA ALA A 5 1.25 -64.48 -35.22
C ALA A 5 1.28 -63.94 -33.78
N LEU A 6 2.43 -63.86 -33.19
CA LEU A 6 2.65 -63.07 -31.99
C LEU A 6 2.41 -61.61 -32.30
N GLU A 7 1.21 -61.10 -32.01
CA GLU A 7 0.96 -59.66 -31.98
C GLU A 7 1.94 -59.05 -31.00
N SER A 8 2.80 -58.17 -31.48
CA SER A 8 3.74 -57.42 -30.64
C SER A 8 2.98 -56.52 -29.69
N ASN A 9 3.08 -56.79 -28.38
CA ASN A 9 2.46 -55.98 -27.32
C ASN A 9 3.20 -54.63 -27.08
N SER A 10 3.65 -54.00 -28.16
CA SER A 10 4.32 -52.71 -28.12
C SER A 10 3.36 -51.61 -28.62
N ILE A 11 3.23 -50.54 -27.83
CA ILE A 11 2.44 -49.36 -28.17
C ILE A 11 3.42 -48.23 -28.50
N THR A 12 3.24 -47.60 -29.66
CA THR A 12 3.99 -46.40 -30.03
C THR A 12 3.05 -45.19 -29.91
N SER A 13 3.53 -44.11 -29.28
CA SER A 13 2.79 -42.85 -29.25
C SER A 13 2.61 -42.28 -30.65
N GLY A 14 1.44 -41.75 -30.94
CA GLY A 14 1.13 -41.12 -32.23
C GLY A 14 0.26 -39.87 -32.05
N VAL A 15 0.26 -38.99 -33.06
CA VAL A 15 -0.56 -37.78 -33.06
C VAL A 15 -1.63 -37.92 -34.17
N ASN A 16 -2.88 -37.68 -33.81
CA ASN A 16 -3.94 -37.48 -34.81
C ASN A 16 -3.91 -35.99 -35.21
N GLU A 17 -3.27 -35.70 -36.33
CA GLU A 17 -2.98 -34.31 -36.76
C GLU A 17 -4.28 -33.51 -37.01
N SER A 18 -5.31 -34.07 -37.61
CA SER A 18 -6.56 -33.33 -37.88
C SER A 18 -7.26 -32.94 -36.58
N ARG A 19 -7.37 -33.87 -35.61
CA ARG A 19 -7.89 -33.54 -34.28
C ARG A 19 -7.02 -32.56 -33.53
N PHE A 20 -5.71 -32.65 -33.71
CA PHE A 20 -4.77 -31.70 -33.07
C PHE A 20 -5.01 -30.28 -33.62
N LEU A 21 -5.19 -30.11 -34.93
CA LEU A 21 -5.52 -28.81 -35.54
C LEU A 21 -6.89 -28.27 -35.08
N GLU A 22 -7.90 -29.14 -34.92
CA GLU A 22 -9.18 -28.75 -34.34
C GLU A 22 -9.03 -28.24 -32.88
N HIS A 23 -8.21 -28.88 -32.08
CA HIS A 23 -7.93 -28.46 -30.70
C HIS A 23 -7.10 -27.17 -30.66
N LEU A 24 -6.17 -26.95 -31.57
CA LEU A 24 -5.44 -25.67 -31.70
C LEU A 24 -6.40 -24.49 -31.91
N LYS A 25 -7.45 -24.67 -32.70
CA LYS A 25 -8.50 -23.65 -32.88
C LYS A 25 -9.13 -23.20 -31.54
N THR A 26 -9.32 -24.15 -30.61
CA THR A 26 -9.85 -23.85 -29.27
C THR A 26 -8.81 -23.21 -28.36
N LEU A 27 -7.52 -23.58 -28.48
CA LEU A 27 -6.43 -23.00 -27.71
C LEU A 27 -6.17 -21.53 -28.06
N PHE A 28 -6.34 -21.16 -29.33
CA PHE A 28 -6.21 -19.77 -29.81
C PHE A 28 -7.54 -19.01 -29.77
N SER A 29 -8.35 -19.25 -28.75
CA SER A 29 -9.67 -18.63 -28.61
C SER A 29 -9.63 -17.16 -28.19
N THR A 30 -8.50 -16.68 -27.65
CA THR A 30 -8.33 -15.28 -27.29
C THR A 30 -7.88 -14.47 -28.51
N SER A 31 -8.64 -13.46 -28.79
CA SER A 31 -8.50 -12.63 -30.00
C SER A 31 -7.18 -11.84 -30.10
N THR A 32 -6.46 -11.66 -29.01
CA THR A 32 -5.25 -10.80 -28.96
C THR A 32 -3.95 -11.56 -29.26
N THR A 33 -3.93 -12.88 -29.17
CA THR A 33 -2.74 -13.71 -29.44
C THR A 33 -2.20 -13.50 -30.86
N VAL A 34 -3.10 -13.34 -31.86
CA VAL A 34 -2.71 -13.08 -33.26
C VAL A 34 -1.88 -11.80 -33.38
N LEU A 35 -2.24 -10.75 -32.65
CA LEU A 35 -1.52 -9.46 -32.68
C LEU A 35 -0.12 -9.61 -32.07
N ALA A 36 -0.04 -10.25 -30.91
CA ALA A 36 1.21 -10.53 -30.23
C ALA A 36 2.17 -11.37 -31.08
N GLU A 37 1.67 -12.45 -31.70
CA GLU A 37 2.47 -13.31 -32.59
C GLU A 37 2.92 -12.56 -33.85
N SER A 38 2.05 -11.75 -34.47
CA SER A 38 2.42 -10.93 -35.64
C SER A 38 3.51 -9.92 -35.30
N LEU A 39 3.42 -9.25 -34.15
CA LEU A 39 4.45 -8.36 -33.67
C LEU A 39 5.78 -9.09 -33.48
N GLN A 40 5.78 -10.25 -32.81
CA GLN A 40 6.99 -11.04 -32.59
C GLN A 40 7.60 -11.54 -33.91
N ASN A 41 6.77 -11.98 -34.87
CA ASN A 41 7.26 -12.44 -36.16
C ASN A 41 7.89 -11.30 -36.95
N GLY A 42 7.29 -10.09 -37.00
CA GLY A 42 7.89 -8.91 -37.62
C GLY A 42 9.23 -8.56 -36.96
N ARG A 43 9.32 -8.54 -35.62
CA ARG A 43 10.58 -8.30 -34.92
C ARG A 43 11.66 -9.33 -35.26
N ARG A 44 11.31 -10.64 -35.24
CA ARG A 44 12.24 -11.73 -35.62
C ARG A 44 12.68 -11.66 -37.07
N ALA A 45 11.80 -11.19 -37.94
CA ALA A 45 12.14 -10.94 -39.34
C ALA A 45 13.08 -9.74 -39.56
N GLY A 46 13.50 -9.05 -38.49
CA GLY A 46 14.33 -7.85 -38.57
C GLY A 46 13.58 -6.64 -39.13
N ALA A 47 12.26 -6.59 -39.03
CA ALA A 47 11.49 -5.43 -39.47
C ALA A 47 11.86 -4.20 -38.65
N SER A 48 11.81 -3.03 -39.27
CA SER A 48 11.97 -1.74 -38.62
C SER A 48 10.61 -1.18 -38.11
N SER A 49 9.49 -1.75 -38.56
CA SER A 49 8.15 -1.39 -38.11
C SER A 49 7.13 -2.49 -38.45
N VAL A 50 6.00 -2.50 -37.71
CA VAL A 50 4.82 -3.31 -38.04
C VAL A 50 3.61 -2.40 -38.12
N VAL A 51 2.82 -2.53 -39.17
CA VAL A 51 1.66 -1.71 -39.49
C VAL A 51 0.41 -2.57 -39.43
N PHE A 52 -0.62 -2.09 -38.77
CA PHE A 52 -1.94 -2.71 -38.65
C PHE A 52 -2.99 -1.75 -39.17
N ASP A 53 -3.74 -2.18 -40.16
CA ASP A 53 -4.84 -1.43 -40.78
C ASP A 53 -6.13 -2.27 -40.75
N TYR A 54 -7.22 -1.69 -40.31
CA TYR A 54 -8.51 -2.36 -40.20
C TYR A 54 -9.57 -1.67 -41.05
N ASP A 55 -10.12 -2.39 -42.01
CA ASP A 55 -11.28 -1.95 -42.78
C ASP A 55 -12.56 -2.46 -42.11
N VAL A 56 -13.34 -1.52 -41.55
CA VAL A 56 -14.59 -1.83 -40.85
C VAL A 56 -15.68 -2.33 -41.83
N SER A 57 -15.69 -1.82 -43.05
CA SER A 57 -16.71 -2.18 -44.07
C SER A 57 -16.57 -3.62 -44.51
N GLU A 58 -15.36 -4.11 -44.67
CA GLU A 58 -15.01 -5.46 -45.10
C GLU A 58 -14.70 -6.39 -43.93
N SER A 59 -14.74 -5.87 -42.68
CA SER A 59 -14.27 -6.60 -41.50
C SER A 59 -12.88 -7.24 -41.74
N SER A 60 -11.97 -6.48 -42.32
CA SER A 60 -10.66 -6.97 -42.76
C SER A 60 -9.54 -6.32 -41.97
N LEU A 61 -8.64 -7.14 -41.42
CA LEU A 61 -7.41 -6.69 -40.75
C LEU A 61 -6.21 -7.01 -41.64
N THR A 62 -5.45 -5.98 -41.99
CA THR A 62 -4.20 -6.11 -42.73
C THR A 62 -3.03 -5.83 -41.80
N ILE A 63 -2.04 -6.74 -41.78
CA ILE A 63 -0.82 -6.65 -40.97
C ILE A 63 0.37 -6.65 -41.94
N THR A 64 1.21 -5.64 -41.87
CA THR A 64 2.36 -5.51 -42.77
C THR A 64 3.63 -5.27 -41.95
N ASP A 65 4.68 -6.04 -42.22
CA ASP A 65 6.03 -5.79 -41.77
C ASP A 65 6.99 -5.60 -42.96
N ASN A 66 8.07 -4.90 -42.73
CA ASN A 66 9.13 -4.67 -43.72
C ASN A 66 10.38 -5.52 -43.47
N GLY A 67 10.23 -6.67 -42.82
CA GLY A 67 11.30 -7.61 -42.50
C GLY A 67 11.82 -8.40 -43.68
N CYS A 68 12.59 -9.45 -43.42
CA CYS A 68 13.23 -10.27 -44.47
C CYS A 68 12.23 -11.07 -45.31
N GLY A 69 10.94 -11.13 -44.93
CA GLY A 69 9.90 -11.86 -45.65
C GLY A 69 10.04 -13.39 -45.52
N ILE A 70 9.10 -14.11 -46.17
CA ILE A 70 8.93 -15.55 -46.08
C ILE A 70 9.61 -16.22 -47.32
N ALA A 71 10.52 -17.15 -47.05
CA ALA A 71 11.19 -17.91 -48.11
C ALA A 71 10.40 -19.19 -48.50
N ASP A 72 9.87 -19.91 -47.50
CA ASP A 72 9.08 -21.13 -47.69
C ASP A 72 7.73 -20.99 -46.93
N PHE A 73 6.66 -20.83 -47.69
CA PHE A 73 5.31 -20.72 -47.17
C PHE A 73 4.82 -22.01 -46.48
N ARG A 74 5.42 -23.18 -46.80
CA ARG A 74 5.08 -24.43 -46.18
C ARG A 74 5.39 -24.42 -44.68
N ALA A 75 6.49 -23.80 -44.31
CA ALA A 75 6.88 -23.70 -42.87
C ALA A 75 5.88 -22.91 -42.03
N LEU A 76 5.03 -22.03 -42.62
CA LEU A 76 3.98 -21.31 -41.91
C LEU A 76 2.83 -22.21 -41.46
N ILE A 77 2.49 -23.20 -42.27
CA ILE A 77 1.31 -24.05 -42.13
C ILE A 77 1.64 -25.48 -41.70
N THR A 78 2.90 -25.76 -41.37
CA THR A 78 3.35 -27.02 -40.81
C THR A 78 3.54 -26.88 -39.31
N VAL A 79 2.89 -27.72 -38.54
CA VAL A 79 2.96 -27.68 -37.07
C VAL A 79 4.39 -27.99 -36.60
N ALA A 80 4.88 -27.20 -35.67
CA ALA A 80 6.21 -27.30 -35.11
C ALA A 80 7.37 -27.15 -36.11
N GLU A 81 7.11 -26.75 -37.37
CA GLU A 81 8.12 -26.25 -38.29
C GLU A 81 8.33 -24.76 -38.09
N SER A 82 9.54 -24.33 -38.33
CA SER A 82 9.92 -22.92 -38.26
C SER A 82 10.82 -22.58 -39.44
N GLY A 83 10.48 -21.53 -40.18
CA GLY A 83 11.31 -21.00 -41.23
C GLY A 83 12.47 -20.11 -40.76
N TRP A 84 12.67 -20.01 -39.45
CA TRP A 84 13.74 -19.20 -38.85
C TRP A 84 15.11 -19.87 -38.96
N SER A 85 16.18 -19.06 -38.95
CA SER A 85 17.55 -19.58 -38.88
C SER A 85 17.80 -20.32 -37.53
N GLN A 86 18.80 -21.21 -37.51
CA GLN A 86 19.19 -21.91 -36.31
C GLN A 86 19.56 -20.92 -35.17
N GLU A 87 20.21 -19.83 -35.48
CA GLU A 87 20.52 -18.77 -34.51
C GLU A 87 19.27 -18.17 -33.87
N THR A 88 18.23 -17.88 -34.67
CA THR A 88 16.94 -17.40 -34.18
C THR A 88 16.22 -18.49 -33.37
N MET A 89 16.33 -19.75 -33.78
CA MET A 89 15.75 -20.87 -33.04
C MET A 89 16.38 -21.01 -31.65
N ASP A 90 17.68 -20.88 -31.54
CA ASP A 90 18.41 -21.03 -30.28
C ASP A 90 18.22 -19.82 -29.37
N SER A 91 18.22 -18.60 -29.91
CA SER A 91 18.09 -17.36 -29.15
C SER A 91 16.66 -16.99 -28.78
N GLU A 92 15.67 -17.26 -29.64
CA GLU A 92 14.28 -16.80 -29.48
C GLU A 92 13.30 -17.91 -29.09
N ARG A 93 13.67 -19.18 -29.32
CA ARG A 93 12.86 -20.38 -29.04
C ARG A 93 11.41 -20.26 -29.57
N PRO A 94 11.20 -20.00 -30.87
CA PRO A 94 9.88 -19.95 -31.45
C PRO A 94 9.22 -21.33 -31.41
N PHE A 95 7.95 -21.38 -31.05
CA PHE A 95 7.22 -22.66 -30.87
C PHE A 95 6.74 -23.33 -32.15
N GLY A 96 6.73 -22.60 -33.29
CA GLY A 96 6.25 -23.11 -34.56
C GLY A 96 4.73 -23.35 -34.64
N ILE A 97 3.94 -22.82 -33.71
CA ILE A 97 2.47 -22.91 -33.73
C ILE A 97 1.79 -21.54 -33.74
N GLY A 98 2.52 -20.44 -33.55
CA GLY A 98 1.96 -19.10 -33.41
C GLY A 98 1.16 -18.63 -34.63
N PHE A 99 1.59 -18.99 -35.83
CA PHE A 99 0.89 -18.64 -37.06
C PHE A 99 -0.52 -19.27 -37.17
N PHE A 100 -0.78 -20.37 -36.49
CA PHE A 100 -2.15 -20.93 -36.46
C PHE A 100 -3.16 -20.01 -35.75
N SER A 101 -2.69 -19.17 -34.82
CA SER A 101 -3.55 -18.12 -34.22
C SER A 101 -4.08 -17.15 -35.29
N VAL A 102 -3.21 -16.77 -36.23
CA VAL A 102 -3.54 -15.94 -37.40
C VAL A 102 -4.58 -16.64 -38.28
N SER A 103 -4.38 -17.93 -38.54
CA SER A 103 -5.24 -18.74 -39.41
C SER A 103 -6.66 -18.95 -38.87
N PHE A 104 -6.84 -18.90 -37.55
CA PHE A 104 -8.15 -19.08 -36.91
C PHE A 104 -8.88 -17.77 -36.57
N ALA A 105 -8.22 -16.62 -36.73
CA ALA A 105 -8.77 -15.30 -36.42
C ALA A 105 -9.72 -14.75 -37.48
N ALA A 106 -9.80 -15.37 -38.67
CA ALA A 106 -10.62 -14.93 -39.78
C ALA A 106 -11.27 -16.11 -40.52
N GLU A 107 -12.15 -15.83 -41.46
CA GLU A 107 -12.73 -16.87 -42.35
C GLU A 107 -11.70 -17.28 -43.39
N SER A 108 -10.99 -16.30 -43.98
CA SER A 108 -9.89 -16.56 -44.93
C SER A 108 -8.69 -15.69 -44.65
N VAL A 109 -7.53 -16.21 -44.95
CA VAL A 109 -6.21 -15.59 -44.77
C VAL A 109 -5.50 -15.55 -46.10
N ARG A 110 -4.95 -14.36 -46.41
CA ARG A 110 -3.99 -14.18 -47.50
C ARG A 110 -2.66 -13.76 -46.93
N VAL A 111 -1.60 -14.41 -47.36
CA VAL A 111 -0.23 -14.07 -46.99
C VAL A 111 0.56 -13.77 -48.24
N GLU A 112 1.12 -12.57 -48.33
CA GLU A 112 1.93 -12.10 -49.45
C GLU A 112 3.37 -11.82 -48.98
N SER A 113 4.36 -12.27 -49.69
CA SER A 113 5.77 -11.99 -49.38
C SER A 113 6.64 -12.28 -50.60
N LYS A 114 7.58 -11.39 -50.89
CA LYS A 114 8.61 -11.59 -51.94
C LYS A 114 8.03 -12.03 -53.30
N ASP A 115 7.09 -11.30 -53.85
CA ASP A 115 6.42 -11.57 -55.14
C ASP A 115 5.52 -12.82 -55.19
N LYS A 116 5.24 -13.47 -54.05
CA LYS A 116 4.41 -14.66 -53.95
C LYS A 116 3.31 -14.47 -52.91
N GLN A 117 2.26 -15.25 -53.09
CA GLN A 117 1.14 -15.31 -52.12
C GLN A 117 0.60 -16.70 -51.96
N ILE A 118 -0.04 -16.92 -50.83
CA ILE A 118 -0.97 -18.03 -50.56
C ILE A 118 -2.27 -17.47 -50.02
N ALA A 119 -3.36 -18.13 -50.32
CA ALA A 119 -4.68 -17.84 -49.74
C ALA A 119 -5.38 -19.14 -49.35
N PHE A 120 -5.98 -19.16 -48.14
CA PHE A 120 -6.60 -20.35 -47.59
C PHE A 120 -7.63 -19.98 -46.50
N SER A 121 -8.56 -20.92 -46.24
CA SER A 121 -9.45 -20.84 -45.09
C SER A 121 -8.96 -21.72 -43.94
N SER A 122 -9.51 -21.50 -42.74
CA SER A 122 -9.25 -22.40 -41.59
C SER A 122 -9.69 -23.85 -41.91
N GLU A 123 -10.72 -24.03 -42.72
CA GLU A 123 -11.21 -25.36 -43.13
C GLU A 123 -10.23 -26.06 -44.06
N ASP A 124 -9.56 -25.32 -44.96
CA ASP A 124 -8.55 -25.88 -45.85
C ASP A 124 -7.37 -26.45 -45.06
N LEU A 125 -6.94 -25.74 -43.98
CA LEU A 125 -5.86 -26.21 -43.11
C LEU A 125 -6.25 -27.48 -42.34
N ILE A 126 -7.46 -27.51 -41.75
CA ILE A 126 -7.96 -28.66 -40.98
C ILE A 126 -8.14 -29.89 -41.90
N ALA A 127 -8.68 -29.67 -43.10
CA ALA A 127 -8.91 -30.71 -44.10
C ALA A 127 -7.63 -31.07 -44.88
N LYS A 128 -6.48 -30.44 -44.63
CA LYS A 128 -5.22 -30.63 -45.34
C LYS A 128 -5.34 -30.49 -46.84
N ARG A 129 -6.12 -29.54 -47.31
CA ARG A 129 -6.26 -29.25 -48.74
C ARG A 129 -4.97 -28.66 -49.29
N GLN A 130 -4.67 -28.93 -50.56
CA GLN A 130 -3.51 -28.31 -51.22
C GLN A 130 -3.76 -26.81 -51.38
N ILE A 131 -2.79 -26.01 -50.93
CA ILE A 131 -2.82 -24.55 -51.02
C ILE A 131 -1.82 -24.17 -52.14
N ALA A 132 -2.31 -23.46 -53.16
CA ALA A 132 -1.48 -22.99 -54.26
C ALA A 132 -0.59 -21.81 -53.81
N VAL A 133 0.64 -21.80 -54.31
CA VAL A 133 1.52 -20.62 -54.19
C VAL A 133 1.42 -19.89 -55.52
N GLU A 134 0.93 -18.66 -55.49
CA GLU A 134 0.67 -17.85 -56.68
C GLU A 134 1.62 -16.62 -56.71
N PRO A 135 1.84 -15.99 -57.89
CA PRO A 135 2.50 -14.71 -57.95
C PRO A 135 1.70 -13.61 -57.23
N SER A 136 2.43 -12.64 -56.61
CA SER A 136 1.86 -11.44 -56.00
C SER A 136 2.59 -10.19 -56.54
N SER A 137 1.88 -9.07 -56.58
CA SER A 137 2.49 -7.76 -56.86
C SER A 137 3.20 -7.17 -55.62
N PHE A 138 3.03 -7.76 -54.46
CA PHE A 138 3.69 -7.31 -53.22
C PHE A 138 5.12 -7.84 -53.16
N ILE A 139 6.08 -6.94 -53.18
CA ILE A 139 7.53 -7.25 -53.15
C ILE A 139 8.20 -6.91 -51.82
N GLY A 140 7.44 -6.47 -50.81
CA GLY A 140 7.94 -6.12 -49.47
C GLY A 140 8.25 -7.31 -48.58
N GLY A 141 8.35 -7.07 -47.28
CA GLY A 141 8.55 -8.09 -46.24
C GLY A 141 7.42 -9.10 -46.20
N THR A 142 6.48 -8.96 -45.25
CA THR A 142 5.30 -9.81 -45.18
C THR A 142 4.03 -8.96 -45.04
N ARG A 143 3.00 -9.30 -45.79
CA ARG A 143 1.65 -8.78 -45.63
C ARG A 143 0.67 -9.92 -45.38
N ILE A 144 -0.09 -9.82 -44.29
CA ILE A 144 -1.12 -10.77 -43.91
C ILE A 144 -2.45 -10.04 -43.94
N THR A 145 -3.41 -10.53 -44.73
CA THR A 145 -4.78 -10.00 -44.76
C THR A 145 -5.76 -11.03 -44.20
N LEU A 146 -6.45 -10.67 -43.12
CA LEU A 146 -7.47 -11.46 -42.47
C LEU A 146 -8.84 -10.97 -42.94
N GLN A 147 -9.51 -11.72 -43.81
CA GLN A 147 -10.82 -11.37 -44.36
C GLN A 147 -11.94 -11.93 -43.49
N HIS A 148 -12.98 -11.14 -43.26
CA HIS A 148 -14.04 -11.44 -42.31
C HIS A 148 -13.44 -11.78 -40.94
N CYS A 149 -12.61 -10.86 -40.50
CA CYS A 149 -11.89 -10.98 -39.24
C CYS A 149 -12.87 -10.99 -38.07
N LYS A 150 -12.69 -11.92 -37.14
CA LYS A 150 -13.54 -12.07 -35.94
C LYS A 150 -13.20 -11.06 -34.84
N LEU A 151 -12.14 -10.29 -35.03
CA LEU A 151 -11.67 -9.30 -34.08
C LEU A 151 -12.43 -7.99 -34.23
N ASP A 152 -12.78 -7.39 -33.12
CA ASP A 152 -13.36 -6.06 -33.06
C ASP A 152 -12.26 -4.99 -33.17
N ALA A 153 -12.44 -4.01 -34.06
CA ALA A 153 -11.44 -2.96 -34.34
C ALA A 153 -11.03 -2.16 -33.08
N VAL A 154 -11.98 -1.87 -32.17
CA VAL A 154 -11.69 -1.12 -30.94
C VAL A 154 -10.80 -1.95 -30.02
N LYS A 155 -11.13 -3.25 -29.87
CA LYS A 155 -10.32 -4.18 -29.05
C LYS A 155 -8.94 -4.39 -29.64
N VAL A 156 -8.81 -4.45 -30.97
CA VAL A 156 -7.52 -4.51 -31.67
C VAL A 156 -6.67 -3.28 -31.33
N GLY A 157 -7.24 -2.08 -31.50
CA GLY A 157 -6.53 -0.83 -31.18
C GLY A 157 -6.08 -0.77 -29.72
N GLN A 158 -6.94 -1.15 -28.78
CA GLN A 158 -6.61 -1.19 -27.35
C GLN A 158 -5.48 -2.19 -27.03
N ALA A 159 -5.54 -3.39 -27.61
CA ALA A 159 -4.51 -4.40 -27.41
C ALA A 159 -3.18 -3.95 -28.01
N LEU A 160 -3.17 -3.40 -29.23
CA LEU A 160 -1.97 -2.86 -29.87
C LEU A 160 -1.36 -1.71 -29.07
N ALA A 161 -2.19 -0.80 -28.56
CA ALA A 161 -1.72 0.29 -27.68
C ALA A 161 -1.04 -0.24 -26.41
N SER A 162 -1.54 -1.34 -25.85
CA SER A 162 -0.92 -2.01 -24.71
C SER A 162 0.40 -2.69 -25.08
N TYR A 163 0.42 -3.43 -26.18
CA TYR A 163 1.60 -4.16 -26.65
C TYR A 163 2.72 -3.22 -27.09
N ALA A 164 2.38 -2.12 -27.76
CA ALA A 164 3.34 -1.15 -28.25
C ALA A 164 4.16 -0.52 -27.11
N LYS A 165 3.59 -0.32 -25.92
CA LYS A 165 4.27 0.38 -24.82
C LYS A 165 5.70 -0.08 -24.57
N GLY A 166 5.95 -1.39 -24.54
CA GLY A 166 7.26 -1.98 -24.28
C GLY A 166 7.95 -2.55 -25.52
N PHE A 167 7.30 -2.47 -26.69
CA PHE A 167 7.78 -3.16 -27.87
C PHE A 167 9.03 -2.50 -28.50
N ALA A 168 9.93 -3.33 -29.01
CA ALA A 168 11.24 -2.89 -29.44
C ALA A 168 11.24 -2.01 -30.70
N ILE A 169 10.31 -2.27 -31.64
CA ILE A 169 10.20 -1.54 -32.90
C ILE A 169 8.89 -0.77 -33.02
N PRO A 170 8.80 0.28 -33.83
CA PRO A 170 7.58 1.04 -34.07
C PRO A 170 6.39 0.17 -34.49
N VAL A 171 5.23 0.44 -33.88
CA VAL A 171 3.94 -0.19 -34.18
C VAL A 171 2.98 0.90 -34.64
N PHE A 172 2.39 0.70 -35.82
CA PHE A 172 1.41 1.64 -36.38
C PHE A 172 0.02 1.04 -36.34
N TRP A 173 -0.95 1.84 -35.95
CA TRP A 173 -2.38 1.52 -35.99
C TRP A 173 -3.10 2.58 -36.80
N GLN A 174 -3.76 2.18 -37.90
CA GLN A 174 -4.52 3.08 -38.79
C GLN A 174 -3.68 4.29 -39.26
N GLY A 175 -2.41 4.05 -39.56
CA GLY A 175 -1.48 5.07 -40.02
C GLY A 175 -0.79 5.90 -38.93
N GLU A 176 -1.19 5.76 -37.68
CA GLU A 176 -0.58 6.48 -36.54
C GLU A 176 0.39 5.60 -35.75
N GLU A 177 1.55 6.15 -35.42
CA GLU A 177 2.54 5.46 -34.57
C GLU A 177 2.04 5.42 -33.11
N LEU A 178 2.01 4.22 -32.54
CA LEU A 178 1.60 4.04 -31.14
C LEU A 178 2.76 4.39 -30.18
N PRO A 179 2.49 5.06 -29.05
CA PRO A 179 3.50 5.42 -28.05
C PRO A 179 4.20 4.20 -27.46
N ARG A 180 5.53 4.29 -27.30
CA ARG A 180 6.38 3.23 -26.74
C ARG A 180 7.20 3.71 -25.52
N PRO A 181 6.56 4.27 -24.46
CA PRO A 181 7.27 4.86 -23.34
C PRO A 181 8.11 3.85 -22.55
N HIS A 182 7.75 2.58 -22.57
CA HIS A 182 8.44 1.51 -21.86
C HIS A 182 9.38 0.70 -22.75
N ALA A 183 9.57 1.05 -24.02
CA ALA A 183 10.53 0.35 -24.88
C ALA A 183 11.95 0.49 -24.31
N HIS A 184 12.72 -0.60 -24.30
CA HIS A 184 14.06 -0.65 -23.73
C HIS A 184 14.97 0.48 -24.26
N ALA A 185 14.86 0.81 -25.55
CA ALA A 185 15.65 1.87 -26.18
C ALA A 185 15.31 3.29 -25.66
N ASN A 186 14.15 3.48 -25.02
CA ASN A 186 13.66 4.76 -24.52
C ASN A 186 13.88 4.91 -23.01
N LEU A 187 14.48 3.93 -22.35
CA LEU A 187 14.66 3.90 -20.90
C LEU A 187 16.15 3.97 -20.52
N VAL A 188 16.42 4.71 -19.46
CA VAL A 188 17.66 4.58 -18.70
C VAL A 188 17.43 3.56 -17.62
N GLY A 189 18.33 2.61 -17.42
CA GLY A 189 18.16 1.55 -16.43
C GLY A 189 19.43 0.75 -16.22
N LYS A 190 19.31 -0.33 -15.48
CA LYS A 190 20.42 -1.20 -15.12
C LYS A 190 20.19 -2.63 -15.60
N GLN A 191 21.23 -3.25 -16.16
CA GLN A 191 21.24 -4.68 -16.41
C GLN A 191 21.45 -5.43 -15.09
N THR A 192 20.60 -6.39 -14.82
CA THR A 192 20.59 -7.19 -13.58
C THR A 192 20.50 -8.69 -13.92
N SER A 193 20.48 -9.54 -12.89
CA SER A 193 20.25 -10.97 -13.06
C SER A 193 18.87 -11.32 -13.65
N VAL A 194 17.89 -10.44 -13.53
CA VAL A 194 16.53 -10.68 -14.07
C VAL A 194 16.33 -10.12 -15.46
N GLY A 195 17.29 -9.36 -15.96
CA GLY A 195 17.24 -8.62 -17.22
C GLY A 195 17.44 -7.13 -16.99
N PHE A 196 16.93 -6.29 -17.90
CA PHE A 196 17.02 -4.85 -17.79
C PHE A 196 15.93 -4.27 -16.89
N VAL A 197 16.33 -3.42 -15.94
CA VAL A 197 15.42 -2.81 -14.95
C VAL A 197 15.55 -1.29 -14.96
N HIS A 198 14.43 -0.61 -15.19
CA HIS A 198 14.28 0.83 -15.01
C HIS A 198 13.53 1.09 -13.69
N VAL A 199 14.09 1.94 -12.83
CA VAL A 199 13.49 2.33 -11.55
C VAL A 199 13.24 3.84 -11.57
N PRO A 200 11.98 4.29 -11.56
CA PRO A 200 11.65 5.71 -11.47
C PRO A 200 12.23 6.33 -10.19
N GLY A 201 12.62 7.60 -10.25
CA GLY A 201 13.25 8.29 -9.12
C GLY A 201 14.75 7.99 -8.94
N ILE A 202 15.25 6.91 -9.56
CA ILE A 202 16.69 6.60 -9.63
C ILE A 202 17.22 6.84 -11.05
N HIS A 203 16.50 6.38 -12.06
CA HIS A 203 16.92 6.42 -13.46
C HIS A 203 16.25 7.57 -14.24
N ASN A 204 15.40 8.35 -13.61
CA ASN A 204 14.77 9.55 -14.16
C ASN A 204 14.49 10.56 -13.05
N ASP A 205 14.08 11.79 -13.41
CA ASP A 205 13.81 12.90 -12.47
C ASP A 205 12.44 12.81 -11.76
N SER A 206 11.77 11.65 -11.78
CA SER A 206 10.51 11.49 -11.07
C SER A 206 10.70 11.53 -9.55
N GLN A 207 9.74 12.13 -8.84
CA GLN A 207 9.76 12.20 -7.38
C GLN A 207 9.10 10.96 -6.72
N VAL A 208 9.12 9.82 -7.40
CA VAL A 208 8.54 8.57 -6.90
C VAL A 208 9.55 7.83 -6.04
N GLY A 209 9.12 7.40 -4.86
CA GLY A 209 9.92 6.56 -3.98
C GLY A 209 9.98 5.09 -4.40
N PHE A 210 10.45 4.24 -3.49
CA PHE A 210 10.46 2.78 -3.69
C PHE A 210 9.06 2.26 -3.99
N GLU A 211 8.94 1.48 -5.07
CA GLU A 211 7.71 0.81 -5.47
C GLU A 211 7.99 -0.67 -5.76
N SER A 212 7.25 -1.56 -5.09
CA SER A 212 7.42 -3.01 -5.20
C SER A 212 6.67 -3.65 -6.38
N HIS A 213 5.78 -2.89 -7.02
CA HIS A 213 4.98 -3.33 -8.16
C HIS A 213 5.43 -2.61 -9.42
N GLY A 214 5.37 -3.29 -10.55
CA GLY A 214 5.85 -2.73 -11.81
C GLY A 214 5.22 -3.32 -13.05
N TYR A 215 5.76 -2.90 -14.19
CA TYR A 215 5.45 -3.46 -15.50
C TYR A 215 6.53 -4.47 -15.88
N VAL A 216 6.10 -5.58 -16.48
CA VAL A 216 7.02 -6.63 -16.93
C VAL A 216 6.81 -6.87 -18.41
N TYR A 217 7.91 -6.93 -19.14
CA TYR A 217 7.94 -7.19 -20.58
C TYR A 217 8.85 -8.38 -20.87
N CYS A 218 8.33 -9.35 -21.62
CA CYS A 218 9.10 -10.46 -22.16
C CYS A 218 9.18 -10.27 -23.68
N GLN A 219 10.41 -10.13 -24.22
CA GLN A 219 10.62 -9.84 -25.62
C GLN A 219 9.82 -8.61 -26.12
N GLY A 220 9.62 -7.60 -25.24
CA GLY A 220 8.87 -6.37 -25.52
C GLY A 220 7.36 -6.44 -25.38
N LEU A 221 6.78 -7.62 -25.19
CA LEU A 221 5.35 -7.79 -24.92
C LEU A 221 5.07 -7.82 -23.40
N PRO A 222 3.97 -7.20 -22.94
CA PRO A 222 3.62 -7.19 -21.52
C PRO A 222 3.26 -8.60 -21.04
N VAL A 223 3.76 -8.96 -19.86
CA VAL A 223 3.43 -10.21 -19.19
C VAL A 223 2.95 -9.94 -17.76
N ASN A 224 1.94 -10.69 -17.34
CA ASN A 224 1.43 -10.60 -15.98
C ASN A 224 2.26 -11.51 -15.04
N VAL A 225 2.74 -10.94 -13.95
CA VAL A 225 3.48 -11.64 -12.91
C VAL A 225 2.77 -11.42 -11.58
N SER A 226 2.03 -12.44 -11.14
CA SER A 226 1.30 -12.39 -9.88
C SER A 226 2.22 -12.06 -8.70
N GLY A 227 1.83 -11.07 -7.89
CA GLY A 227 2.64 -10.53 -6.81
C GLY A 227 3.60 -9.40 -7.19
N PHE A 228 3.75 -9.09 -8.49
CA PHE A 228 4.56 -7.97 -8.97
C PHE A 228 3.78 -7.00 -9.87
N THR A 229 3.03 -7.51 -10.84
CA THR A 229 2.16 -6.65 -11.66
C THR A 229 0.87 -6.33 -10.92
N SER A 230 0.44 -5.07 -10.95
CA SER A 230 -0.79 -4.63 -10.29
C SER A 230 -1.59 -3.72 -11.24
N HIS A 231 -2.90 -3.85 -11.20
CA HIS A 231 -3.83 -2.94 -11.90
C HIS A 231 -4.14 -1.68 -11.06
N TYR A 232 -3.78 -1.71 -9.76
CA TYR A 232 -4.00 -0.60 -8.83
C TYR A 232 -2.70 0.19 -8.60
N GLY A 233 -2.83 1.49 -8.36
CA GLY A 233 -1.71 2.39 -8.06
C GLY A 233 -1.35 3.33 -9.21
N GLY A 234 -0.31 4.15 -9.04
CA GLY A 234 0.13 5.17 -10.00
C GLY A 234 0.65 4.59 -11.32
N GLU A 235 0.72 5.43 -12.34
CA GLU A 235 1.26 5.05 -13.66
C GLU A 235 2.79 4.93 -13.68
N ILE A 236 3.47 5.64 -12.77
CA ILE A 236 4.94 5.69 -12.70
C ILE A 236 5.41 4.56 -11.79
N ARG A 237 5.97 3.52 -12.38
CA ARG A 237 6.39 2.29 -11.69
C ARG A 237 7.68 1.73 -12.29
N PRO A 238 8.39 0.83 -11.59
CA PRO A 238 9.48 0.06 -12.17
C PRO A 238 9.08 -0.68 -13.43
N ILE A 239 10.00 -0.76 -14.38
CA ILE A 239 9.81 -1.47 -15.64
C ILE A 239 10.91 -2.53 -15.75
N VAL A 240 10.51 -3.78 -15.93
CA VAL A 240 11.40 -4.93 -16.06
C VAL A 240 11.25 -5.52 -17.46
N HIS A 241 12.33 -5.51 -18.24
CA HIS A 241 12.46 -6.31 -19.44
C HIS A 241 13.22 -7.58 -19.09
N VAL A 242 12.48 -8.68 -18.95
CA VAL A 242 13.07 -9.94 -18.46
C VAL A 242 13.99 -10.57 -19.49
N ASP A 243 15.01 -11.28 -19.01
CA ASP A 243 15.78 -12.20 -19.83
C ASP A 243 14.91 -13.41 -20.19
N HIS A 244 14.49 -13.47 -21.45
CA HIS A 244 13.59 -14.52 -21.95
C HIS A 244 14.23 -15.92 -22.01
N LEU A 245 15.53 -16.03 -21.88
CA LEU A 245 16.21 -17.31 -21.74
C LEU A 245 16.05 -17.89 -20.34
N GLN A 246 15.88 -17.02 -19.35
CA GLN A 246 15.67 -17.38 -17.95
C GLN A 246 14.17 -17.45 -17.59
N TYR A 247 13.38 -16.49 -18.09
CA TYR A 247 11.95 -16.36 -17.78
C TYR A 247 11.11 -16.70 -19.00
N THR A 248 10.55 -17.90 -19.03
CA THR A 248 9.77 -18.39 -20.16
C THR A 248 8.31 -17.99 -20.06
N PRO A 249 7.72 -17.32 -21.07
CA PRO A 249 6.31 -17.00 -21.12
C PRO A 249 5.47 -18.27 -21.30
N ARG A 250 4.28 -18.28 -20.66
CA ARG A 250 3.32 -19.38 -20.81
C ARG A 250 2.70 -19.31 -22.20
N MET A 251 2.76 -20.43 -22.90
CA MET A 251 2.13 -20.57 -24.20
C MET A 251 0.67 -21.02 -24.09
N PRO A 252 -0.24 -20.69 -25.00
CA PRO A 252 0.00 -19.96 -26.26
C PRO A 252 -0.07 -18.44 -26.11
N ASP A 253 -0.73 -17.91 -25.09
CA ASP A 253 -1.14 -16.50 -25.00
C ASP A 253 0.01 -15.55 -24.59
N ARG A 254 1.09 -16.07 -24.02
CA ARG A 254 2.25 -15.30 -23.53
C ARG A 254 1.90 -14.21 -22.52
N ASP A 255 0.73 -14.31 -21.88
CA ASP A 255 0.20 -13.32 -20.96
C ASP A 255 0.80 -13.39 -19.55
N SER A 256 1.48 -14.49 -19.23
CA SER A 256 2.11 -14.75 -17.94
C SER A 256 3.42 -15.55 -18.10
N LEU A 257 4.21 -15.63 -17.03
CA LEU A 257 5.38 -16.51 -16.96
C LEU A 257 5.01 -17.91 -16.46
N ILE A 258 5.85 -18.91 -16.74
CA ILE A 258 5.63 -20.29 -16.28
C ILE A 258 5.70 -20.35 -14.74
N ASP A 259 6.65 -19.64 -14.12
CA ASP A 259 6.80 -19.53 -12.66
C ASP A 259 6.73 -18.06 -12.23
N PRO A 260 5.52 -17.46 -12.17
CA PRO A 260 5.36 -16.06 -11.86
C PRO A 260 5.71 -15.70 -10.41
N GLN A 261 5.56 -16.65 -9.47
CA GLN A 261 5.84 -16.41 -8.05
C GLN A 261 7.33 -16.31 -7.77
N GLN A 262 8.15 -17.17 -8.41
CA GLN A 262 9.60 -17.08 -8.31
C GLN A 262 10.10 -15.81 -9.01
N ALA A 263 9.56 -15.49 -10.18
CA ALA A 263 9.91 -14.26 -10.91
C ALA A 263 9.63 -13.00 -10.06
N ALA A 264 8.49 -12.94 -9.37
CA ALA A 264 8.15 -11.82 -8.49
C ALA A 264 9.17 -11.62 -7.36
N LYS A 265 9.64 -12.72 -6.74
CA LYS A 265 10.69 -12.68 -5.71
C LYS A 265 12.02 -12.18 -6.28
N ASP A 266 12.39 -12.68 -7.45
CA ASP A 266 13.65 -12.29 -8.11
C ASP A 266 13.62 -10.79 -8.48
N PHE A 267 12.47 -10.28 -8.94
CA PHE A 267 12.29 -8.85 -9.26
C PHE A 267 12.36 -7.98 -8.00
N ASP A 268 11.75 -8.40 -6.90
CA ASP A 268 11.85 -7.70 -5.61
C ASP A 268 13.32 -7.60 -5.15
N VAL A 269 14.07 -8.69 -5.25
CA VAL A 269 15.50 -8.71 -4.92
C VAL A 269 16.29 -7.75 -5.81
N ALA A 270 16.02 -7.76 -7.13
CA ALA A 270 16.71 -6.87 -8.07
C ALA A 270 16.40 -5.38 -7.79
N LEU A 271 15.13 -5.04 -7.52
CA LEU A 271 14.72 -3.68 -7.17
C LEU A 271 15.37 -3.21 -5.86
N LYS A 272 15.34 -4.03 -4.83
CA LYS A 272 15.98 -3.74 -3.54
C LYS A 272 17.49 -3.56 -3.69
N GLY A 273 18.11 -4.35 -4.55
CA GLY A 273 19.55 -4.21 -4.89
C GLY A 273 19.87 -2.86 -5.53
N ILE A 274 19.07 -2.42 -6.50
CA ILE A 274 19.24 -1.11 -7.16
C ILE A 274 19.04 0.03 -6.15
N TRP A 275 17.99 -0.04 -5.33
CA TRP A 275 17.74 0.94 -4.29
C TRP A 275 18.84 1.00 -3.25
N ARG A 276 19.37 -0.16 -2.83
CA ARG A 276 20.49 -0.21 -1.89
C ARG A 276 21.73 0.51 -2.41
N GLU A 277 22.10 0.27 -3.66
CA GLU A 277 23.23 0.97 -4.28
C GLU A 277 22.99 2.50 -4.32
N HIS A 278 21.79 2.90 -4.70
CA HIS A 278 21.41 4.31 -4.71
C HIS A 278 21.48 4.94 -3.32
N LEU A 279 20.95 4.27 -2.29
CA LEU A 279 20.98 4.75 -0.92
C LEU A 279 22.41 4.82 -0.34
N VAL A 280 23.28 3.86 -0.69
CA VAL A 280 24.71 3.91 -0.32
C VAL A 280 25.40 5.14 -0.93
N ALA A 281 25.13 5.42 -2.20
CA ALA A 281 25.66 6.62 -2.86
C ALA A 281 25.13 7.90 -2.19
N LYS A 282 23.83 7.98 -1.92
CA LYS A 282 23.22 9.13 -1.23
C LYS A 282 23.78 9.33 0.18
N LYS A 283 24.03 8.26 0.92
CA LYS A 283 24.65 8.32 2.25
C LYS A 283 26.05 8.94 2.20
N ALA A 284 26.81 8.69 1.13
CA ALA A 284 28.15 9.26 0.95
C ALA A 284 28.12 10.74 0.48
N GLU A 285 27.05 11.17 -0.19
CA GLU A 285 26.92 12.52 -0.77
C GLU A 285 26.25 13.52 0.19
N MET A 286 25.34 13.07 1.04
CA MET A 286 24.48 13.93 1.86
C MET A 286 25.02 14.09 3.28
N SER A 287 24.59 15.14 3.97
CA SER A 287 24.81 15.23 5.42
C SER A 287 24.00 14.11 6.14
N PRO A 288 24.44 13.62 7.32
CA PRO A 288 23.69 12.64 8.09
C PRO A 288 22.24 13.03 8.33
N ALA A 289 21.97 14.28 8.62
CA ALA A 289 20.64 14.83 8.88
C ALA A 289 19.75 14.80 7.64
N ASP A 290 20.27 15.26 6.50
CA ASP A 290 19.52 15.26 5.23
C ASP A 290 19.30 13.84 4.74
N PHE A 291 20.28 12.96 4.90
CA PHE A 291 20.17 11.57 4.47
C PHE A 291 19.03 10.84 5.18
N VAL A 292 18.97 10.87 6.52
CA VAL A 292 17.90 10.19 7.26
C VAL A 292 16.53 10.81 6.98
N GLU A 293 16.44 12.13 6.88
CA GLU A 293 15.17 12.80 6.62
C GLU A 293 14.59 12.47 5.23
N THR A 294 15.45 12.47 4.22
CA THR A 294 15.04 12.25 2.84
C THR A 294 14.87 10.78 2.52
N CYS A 295 15.78 9.92 3.00
CA CYS A 295 15.90 8.55 2.53
C CYS A 295 15.22 7.51 3.44
N TRP A 296 14.81 7.85 4.65
CA TRP A 296 14.25 6.90 5.62
C TRP A 296 13.13 6.03 5.08
N SER A 297 12.11 6.67 4.52
CA SER A 297 10.92 5.95 4.00
C SER A 297 11.28 4.99 2.87
N ASN A 298 12.19 5.38 1.98
CA ASN A 298 12.66 4.52 0.90
C ASN A 298 13.54 3.38 1.42
N ALA A 299 14.42 3.67 2.39
CA ALA A 299 15.25 2.64 3.03
C ALA A 299 14.39 1.60 3.76
N LYS A 300 13.33 2.02 4.47
CA LYS A 300 12.37 1.12 5.10
C LYS A 300 11.70 0.20 4.08
N ARG A 301 11.09 0.79 3.04
CA ARG A 301 10.37 0.04 1.99
C ARG A 301 11.29 -0.88 1.18
N ALA A 302 12.53 -0.48 0.95
CA ALA A 302 13.54 -1.28 0.27
C ALA A 302 14.23 -2.32 1.19
N GLY A 303 13.91 -2.37 2.49
CA GLY A 303 14.56 -3.27 3.44
C GLY A 303 16.03 -2.92 3.72
N CYS A 304 16.40 -1.63 3.64
CA CYS A 304 17.76 -1.12 3.76
C CYS A 304 17.96 -0.25 5.01
N LEU A 305 17.14 -0.43 6.07
CA LEU A 305 17.28 0.33 7.32
C LEU A 305 18.60 0.07 8.04
N ASP A 306 19.32 -1.00 7.73
CA ASP A 306 20.68 -1.24 8.20
C ASP A 306 21.65 -0.10 7.81
N LEU A 307 21.40 0.61 6.74
CA LEU A 307 22.17 1.79 6.34
C LEU A 307 21.98 3.01 7.26
N MET A 308 20.96 2.98 8.12
CA MET A 308 20.65 4.07 9.07
C MET A 308 21.26 3.84 10.47
N VAL A 309 21.70 2.61 10.76
CA VAL A 309 22.11 2.19 12.12
C VAL A 309 23.22 3.03 12.72
N ASP A 310 24.21 3.42 11.92
CA ASP A 310 25.38 4.20 12.32
C ASP A 310 25.23 5.72 12.10
N VAL A 311 24.04 6.16 11.67
CA VAL A 311 23.79 7.60 11.46
C VAL A 311 23.36 8.24 12.79
N PRO A 312 24.11 9.24 13.33
CA PRO A 312 23.89 9.76 14.68
C PRO A 312 22.74 10.77 14.77
N VAL A 313 21.68 10.58 13.95
CA VAL A 313 20.50 11.45 13.87
C VAL A 313 19.26 10.61 13.63
N LEU A 314 18.20 10.88 14.37
CA LEU A 314 16.85 10.36 14.12
C LEU A 314 16.05 11.34 13.26
N PRO A 315 15.37 10.88 12.20
CA PRO A 315 14.51 11.75 11.38
C PRO A 315 13.22 12.09 12.11
N THR A 316 12.59 13.20 11.72
CA THR A 316 11.31 13.64 12.28
C THR A 316 10.20 12.59 12.16
N LYS A 317 10.24 11.78 11.10
CA LYS A 317 9.21 10.78 10.76
C LYS A 317 9.06 9.64 11.76
N VAL A 318 10.09 9.35 12.54
CA VAL A 318 10.06 8.28 13.54
C VAL A 318 9.89 8.81 14.96
N LEU A 319 9.72 10.12 15.10
CA LEU A 319 9.61 10.81 16.37
C LEU A 319 8.21 11.39 16.54
N THR A 320 7.59 11.09 17.67
CA THR A 320 6.33 11.70 18.09
C THR A 320 6.47 12.30 19.48
N TYR A 321 5.59 13.22 19.83
CA TYR A 321 5.52 13.84 21.15
C TYR A 321 4.04 14.04 21.53
N VAL A 322 3.77 14.18 22.84
CA VAL A 322 2.44 14.55 23.31
C VAL A 322 2.24 16.03 23.02
N GLY A 323 1.40 16.35 22.04
CA GLY A 323 1.19 17.74 21.61
C GLY A 323 0.09 18.46 22.38
N GLU A 324 -0.91 17.71 22.84
CA GLU A 324 -2.00 18.23 23.67
C GLU A 324 -2.41 17.14 24.64
N THR A 325 -2.65 17.50 25.90
CA THR A 325 -3.23 16.55 26.85
C THR A 325 -4.73 16.39 26.61
N PRO A 326 -5.27 15.20 26.88
CA PRO A 326 -6.64 14.83 26.49
C PRO A 326 -7.75 15.51 27.30
N MET A 327 -7.53 16.70 27.84
CA MET A 327 -8.41 17.35 28.81
C MET A 327 -9.75 17.82 28.27
N GLN A 328 -9.87 17.99 26.95
CA GLN A 328 -11.07 18.60 26.34
C GLN A 328 -11.52 17.93 25.03
N ARG A 329 -10.90 16.83 24.58
CA ARG A 329 -11.29 16.21 23.32
C ARG A 329 -12.31 15.12 23.48
N ARG A 330 -13.31 15.18 22.60
CA ARG A 330 -14.23 14.09 22.30
C ARG A 330 -13.50 13.13 21.36
N ASP A 331 -13.48 11.88 21.72
CA ASP A 331 -13.30 10.69 20.90
C ASP A 331 -12.31 10.64 19.72
N GLY A 332 -11.41 9.68 19.77
CA GLY A 332 -10.75 9.10 18.59
C GLY A 332 -9.50 9.80 18.06
N ASP A 333 -9.17 11.00 18.47
CA ASP A 333 -8.00 11.71 17.98
C ASP A 333 -6.72 11.32 18.74
N SER A 334 -5.66 11.03 17.98
CA SER A 334 -4.33 10.78 18.54
C SER A 334 -3.80 12.02 19.28
N PHE A 335 -3.22 11.81 20.46
CA PHE A 335 -2.53 12.86 21.24
C PHE A 335 -1.07 13.01 20.82
N LEU A 336 -0.57 12.08 20.03
CA LEU A 336 0.79 12.04 19.55
C LEU A 336 0.89 12.75 18.21
N TYR A 337 1.79 13.71 18.15
CA TYR A 337 2.09 14.51 16.96
C TYR A 337 3.51 14.22 16.49
N HIS A 338 3.73 14.20 15.18
CA HIS A 338 5.08 14.07 14.65
C HIS A 338 5.97 15.22 15.09
N SER A 339 7.20 14.88 15.47
CA SER A 339 8.24 15.87 15.80
C SER A 339 8.51 16.79 14.60
N ARG A 340 8.75 18.06 14.87
CA ARG A 340 9.19 19.04 13.88
C ARG A 340 10.70 19.14 13.77
N GLU A 341 11.41 18.54 14.70
CA GLU A 341 12.88 18.60 14.79
C GLU A 341 13.48 17.20 14.83
N GLN A 342 14.61 17.07 14.17
CA GLN A 342 15.46 15.89 14.26
C GLN A 342 16.18 15.83 15.62
N VAL A 343 16.48 14.62 16.05
CA VAL A 343 17.21 14.39 17.30
C VAL A 343 18.55 13.77 17.01
N THR A 344 19.62 14.39 17.54
CA THR A 344 20.98 13.84 17.45
C THR A 344 21.30 12.93 18.63
N GLU A 345 22.14 11.93 18.40
CA GLU A 345 22.68 11.06 19.46
C GLU A 345 23.28 11.86 20.62
N ALA A 346 24.01 12.94 20.32
CA ALA A 346 24.59 13.81 21.34
C ALA A 346 23.56 14.44 22.29
N LYS A 347 22.38 14.84 21.79
CA LYS A 347 21.30 15.37 22.63
C LYS A 347 20.72 14.29 23.57
N VAL A 348 20.64 13.05 23.11
CA VAL A 348 20.16 11.92 23.91
C VAL A 348 21.19 11.52 24.97
N VAL A 349 22.44 11.35 24.57
CA VAL A 349 23.54 10.97 25.48
C VAL A 349 23.78 12.03 26.58
N SER A 350 23.62 13.31 26.26
CA SER A 350 23.71 14.39 27.26
C SER A 350 22.51 14.48 28.21
N GLY A 351 21.43 13.73 27.95
CA GLY A 351 20.20 13.84 28.73
C GLY A 351 19.32 15.06 28.38
N ALA A 352 19.70 15.82 27.34
CA ALA A 352 18.91 16.97 26.88
C ALA A 352 17.55 16.54 26.25
N VAL A 353 17.47 15.30 25.79
CA VAL A 353 16.24 14.69 25.24
C VAL A 353 16.13 13.28 25.81
N MET A 354 14.95 12.94 26.31
CA MET A 354 14.58 11.58 26.72
C MET A 354 13.80 10.90 25.61
N LEU A 355 14.16 9.66 25.31
CA LEU A 355 13.48 8.83 24.32
C LEU A 355 12.72 7.70 25.01
N PHE A 356 11.47 7.54 24.61
CA PHE A 356 10.63 6.44 25.03
C PHE A 356 10.19 5.60 23.82
N ARG A 357 9.85 4.34 24.07
CA ARG A 357 9.19 3.51 23.06
C ARG A 357 7.83 4.10 22.74
N ASP A 358 7.41 3.85 21.48
CA ASP A 358 6.07 4.24 21.03
C ASP A 358 5.03 3.70 22.01
N PHE A 359 4.10 4.55 22.35
CA PHE A 359 3.06 4.26 23.33
C PHE A 359 1.86 3.67 22.59
N ASP A 360 1.45 2.46 22.96
CA ASP A 360 0.28 1.84 22.35
C ASP A 360 -0.99 2.56 22.83
N GLU A 361 -1.71 3.12 21.88
CA GLU A 361 -2.89 3.92 22.17
C GLU A 361 -4.08 3.10 22.68
N GLU A 362 -4.07 1.78 22.52
CA GLU A 362 -5.15 0.89 22.96
C GLU A 362 -5.16 0.67 24.49
N ASP A 363 -4.03 0.81 25.18
CA ASP A 363 -3.87 0.62 26.62
C ASP A 363 -4.15 1.89 27.47
N ARG A 364 -4.78 2.90 26.92
CA ARG A 364 -4.90 4.28 27.45
C ARG A 364 -5.61 4.48 28.80
N GLY A 365 -6.26 3.47 29.35
CA GLY A 365 -7.12 3.65 30.55
C GLY A 365 -6.41 4.23 31.78
N ASP A 366 -5.17 3.83 32.05
CA ASP A 366 -4.46 4.16 33.30
C ASP A 366 -3.29 5.14 33.14
N ASP A 367 -2.96 5.59 31.94
CA ASP A 367 -1.70 6.28 31.68
C ASP A 367 -1.81 7.79 31.42
N PHE A 368 -2.94 8.42 31.69
CA PHE A 368 -3.06 9.88 31.53
C PHE A 368 -2.07 10.66 32.38
N THR A 369 -1.78 10.22 33.58
CA THR A 369 -0.76 10.86 34.44
C THR A 369 0.61 10.81 33.80
N ARG A 370 0.95 9.68 33.15
CA ARG A 370 2.21 9.52 32.38
C ARG A 370 2.25 10.42 31.17
N LEU A 371 1.15 10.50 30.41
CA LEU A 371 1.05 11.36 29.23
C LEU A 371 1.13 12.86 29.60
N MET A 372 0.48 13.27 30.67
CA MET A 372 0.57 14.66 31.16
C MET A 372 1.99 15.02 31.62
N TRP A 373 2.66 14.11 32.31
CA TRP A 373 4.05 14.28 32.65
C TRP A 373 4.93 14.33 31.38
N ALA A 374 4.69 13.46 30.42
CA ALA A 374 5.43 13.38 29.16
C ALA A 374 5.31 14.66 28.33
N GLU A 375 4.12 15.29 28.31
CA GLU A 375 3.92 16.61 27.71
C GLU A 375 4.76 17.69 28.39
N LYS A 376 4.71 17.77 29.73
CA LYS A 376 5.47 18.76 30.49
C LYS A 376 6.99 18.54 30.39
N ALA A 377 7.42 17.28 30.37
CA ALA A 377 8.81 16.88 30.20
C ALA A 377 9.32 16.98 28.75
N GLN A 378 8.41 17.21 27.81
CA GLN A 378 8.71 17.27 26.36
C GLN A 378 9.51 16.06 25.87
N VAL A 379 9.14 14.87 26.33
CA VAL A 379 9.77 13.63 25.89
C VAL A 379 9.37 13.29 24.47
N LEU A 380 10.19 12.48 23.81
CA LEU A 380 9.91 11.98 22.48
C LEU A 380 9.71 10.48 22.51
N PHE A 381 8.70 10.04 21.77
CA PHE A 381 8.43 8.64 21.49
C PHE A 381 9.03 8.26 20.16
N VAL A 382 9.57 7.07 20.07
CA VAL A 382 10.22 6.54 18.88
C VAL A 382 9.43 5.35 18.38
N SER A 383 8.99 5.39 17.12
CA SER A 383 8.23 4.33 16.51
C SER A 383 8.98 2.99 16.51
N HIS A 384 8.25 1.87 16.53
CA HIS A 384 8.77 0.49 16.55
C HIS A 384 9.58 0.10 15.29
N GLU A 385 9.80 1.03 14.39
CA GLU A 385 10.43 0.80 13.08
C GLU A 385 11.97 0.84 13.11
N LEU A 386 12.57 1.16 14.25
CA LEU A 386 14.03 1.20 14.36
C LEU A 386 14.62 -0.22 14.30
N PRO A 387 15.69 -0.42 13.50
CA PRO A 387 16.48 -1.64 13.57
C PRO A 387 17.02 -1.87 14.99
N SER A 388 17.03 -3.11 15.44
CA SER A 388 17.50 -3.45 16.81
C SER A 388 18.93 -3.00 17.12
N GLN A 389 19.78 -2.88 16.10
CA GLN A 389 21.16 -2.42 16.22
C GLN A 389 21.31 -0.89 16.19
N HIS A 390 20.21 -0.14 15.98
CA HIS A 390 20.28 1.32 15.90
C HIS A 390 20.71 1.90 17.26
N TRP A 391 21.62 2.90 17.24
CA TRP A 391 22.16 3.53 18.46
C TRP A 391 21.08 4.00 19.44
N ALA A 392 19.94 4.49 18.94
CA ALA A 392 18.87 5.01 19.79
C ALA A 392 18.19 3.90 20.63
N VAL A 393 18.19 2.65 20.19
CA VAL A 393 17.48 1.55 20.86
C VAL A 393 17.98 1.32 22.30
N GLN A 394 19.28 1.47 22.53
CA GLN A 394 19.86 1.35 23.88
C GLN A 394 19.44 2.47 24.84
N HIS A 395 18.90 3.57 24.33
CA HIS A 395 18.45 4.73 25.10
C HIS A 395 16.92 4.80 25.22
N LEU A 396 16.19 3.86 24.59
CA LEU A 396 14.74 3.82 24.69
C LEU A 396 14.31 3.27 26.05
N ARG A 397 13.47 4.01 26.72
CA ARG A 397 12.79 3.62 27.94
C ARG A 397 11.35 3.23 27.63
N ASP A 398 10.71 2.49 28.50
CA ASP A 398 9.30 2.20 28.43
C ASP A 398 8.56 3.06 29.46
N LEU A 399 7.66 3.93 28.98
CA LEU A 399 6.95 4.84 29.87
C LEU A 399 5.98 4.08 30.80
N ALA A 400 5.42 2.96 30.35
CA ALA A 400 4.52 2.14 31.15
C ALA A 400 5.24 1.45 32.33
N GLU A 401 6.54 1.12 32.16
CA GLU A 401 7.35 0.47 33.19
C GLU A 401 7.94 1.47 34.21
N GLU A 402 7.90 2.77 33.92
CA GLU A 402 8.48 3.78 34.83
C GLU A 402 7.60 3.96 36.08
N GLU A 403 8.24 4.06 37.25
CA GLU A 403 7.56 4.33 38.51
C GLU A 403 6.99 5.75 38.55
N VAL A 404 5.69 5.87 38.83
CA VAL A 404 4.99 7.17 39.01
C VAL A 404 4.98 7.55 40.48
N LYS A 405 5.68 8.63 40.83
CA LYS A 405 5.66 9.19 42.20
C LYS A 405 4.89 10.49 42.21
N VAL A 406 3.81 10.52 42.99
CA VAL A 406 3.00 11.73 43.19
C VAL A 406 3.37 12.37 44.50
N SER A 407 3.52 13.68 44.54
CA SER A 407 3.81 14.50 45.72
C SER A 407 2.97 15.77 45.72
N GLY A 408 2.88 16.38 46.87
CA GLY A 408 2.09 17.60 47.12
C GLY A 408 1.36 17.49 48.46
N ARG A 409 0.78 18.60 48.91
CA ARG A 409 0.06 18.66 50.21
C ARG A 409 -1.44 18.56 49.96
N VAL A 410 -2.11 17.56 50.56
CA VAL A 410 -3.58 17.46 50.56
C VAL A 410 -4.14 18.58 51.46
N VAL A 411 -4.99 19.44 50.89
CA VAL A 411 -5.65 20.54 51.63
C VAL A 411 -7.10 20.23 51.98
N ALA A 412 -7.77 19.43 51.16
CA ALA A 412 -9.11 18.91 51.42
C ALA A 412 -9.26 17.56 50.72
N LYS A 413 -10.20 16.75 51.17
CA LYS A 413 -10.53 15.45 50.54
C LYS A 413 -11.99 15.12 50.75
N ASP A 414 -12.57 14.38 49.84
CA ASP A 414 -13.92 13.80 49.91
C ASP A 414 -13.99 12.56 49.01
N GLU A 415 -15.12 11.88 48.98
CA GLU A 415 -15.41 10.76 48.10
C GLU A 415 -16.38 11.23 46.99
N PHE A 416 -16.10 10.85 45.76
CA PHE A 416 -17.00 11.04 44.63
C PHE A 416 -17.68 9.73 44.30
N SER A 417 -19.01 9.79 44.14
CA SER A 417 -19.79 8.66 43.62
C SER A 417 -20.63 9.13 42.45
N GLY A 418 -20.28 8.67 41.28
CA GLY A 418 -20.95 8.94 40.01
C GLY A 418 -21.81 7.78 39.52
N GLY A 419 -22.36 7.91 38.33
CA GLY A 419 -23.11 6.84 37.66
C GLY A 419 -22.20 5.73 37.12
N TRP A 420 -20.95 6.07 36.75
CA TRP A 420 -20.02 5.18 36.06
C TRP A 420 -18.67 5.03 36.78
N THR A 421 -18.34 5.93 37.70
CA THR A 421 -17.06 5.89 38.38
C THR A 421 -17.18 6.44 39.79
N ASP A 422 -16.45 5.81 40.71
CA ASP A 422 -16.33 6.22 42.12
C ASP A 422 -14.86 6.40 42.46
N GLY A 423 -14.52 7.20 43.44
CA GLY A 423 -13.16 7.33 43.94
C GLY A 423 -12.92 8.46 44.92
N ASP A 424 -11.77 8.42 45.57
CA ASP A 424 -11.32 9.49 46.47
C ASP A 424 -10.95 10.74 45.67
N VAL A 425 -11.42 11.89 46.11
CA VAL A 425 -11.03 13.21 45.56
C VAL A 425 -10.11 13.92 46.56
N LYS A 426 -8.93 14.34 46.12
CA LYS A 426 -7.98 15.07 46.97
C LYS A 426 -7.61 16.39 46.28
N LEU A 427 -7.96 17.49 46.95
CA LEU A 427 -7.50 18.82 46.54
C LEU A 427 -6.04 19.01 46.98
N MET A 428 -5.16 19.30 46.05
CA MET A 428 -3.71 19.28 46.25
C MET A 428 -3.09 20.65 46.07
N GLU A 429 -2.24 21.03 47.03
CA GLU A 429 -1.34 22.18 46.85
C GLU A 429 0.01 21.66 46.35
N ASN A 430 0.52 22.27 45.25
CA ASN A 430 1.76 21.86 44.62
C ASN A 430 1.77 20.39 44.15
N LEU A 431 0.70 19.99 43.45
CA LEU A 431 0.67 18.67 42.82
C LEU A 431 1.84 18.50 41.88
N ALA A 432 2.69 17.51 42.12
CA ALA A 432 3.84 17.21 41.30
C ALA A 432 3.93 15.71 41.01
N VAL A 433 4.34 15.39 39.80
CA VAL A 433 4.57 14.02 39.33
C VAL A 433 6.03 13.86 38.94
N THR A 434 6.65 12.81 39.46
CA THR A 434 8.03 12.41 39.16
C THR A 434 8.02 11.10 38.44
N ILE A 435 8.55 11.07 37.22
CA ILE A 435 8.76 9.88 36.40
C ILE A 435 10.18 9.94 35.87
N ALA A 436 10.86 8.80 35.78
CA ALA A 436 12.23 8.74 35.27
C ALA A 436 13.23 9.67 36.01
N GLY A 437 12.93 10.03 37.27
CA GLY A 437 13.73 10.93 38.07
C GLY A 437 13.54 12.43 37.79
N VAL A 438 12.62 12.79 36.88
CA VAL A 438 12.30 14.19 36.54
C VAL A 438 10.93 14.55 37.10
N THR A 439 10.88 15.69 37.83
CA THR A 439 9.66 16.16 38.49
C THR A 439 9.05 17.35 37.78
N HIS A 440 7.74 17.26 37.50
CA HIS A 440 6.97 18.38 36.97
C HIS A 440 5.75 18.69 37.85
N LEU A 441 5.49 19.98 38.03
CA LEU A 441 4.24 20.45 38.64
C LEU A 441 3.10 20.31 37.62
N LEU A 442 1.99 19.75 38.08
CA LEU A 442 0.77 19.68 37.29
C LEU A 442 -0.19 20.79 37.69
N THR A 443 -0.75 21.43 36.70
CA THR A 443 -1.80 22.43 36.81
C THR A 443 -3.18 21.87 36.49
N GLU A 444 -3.23 20.63 36.10
CA GLU A 444 -4.41 19.89 35.67
C GLU A 444 -4.71 18.74 36.66
N ALA A 445 -5.97 18.33 36.74
CA ALA A 445 -6.34 17.18 37.55
C ALA A 445 -5.92 15.87 36.87
N VAL A 446 -5.54 14.89 37.68
CA VAL A 446 -5.16 13.55 37.20
C VAL A 446 -5.81 12.47 38.06
N ALA A 447 -6.07 11.32 37.43
CA ALA A 447 -6.49 10.11 38.11
C ALA A 447 -5.28 9.19 38.34
N VAL A 448 -5.15 8.65 39.53
CA VAL A 448 -4.12 7.67 39.88
C VAL A 448 -4.78 6.43 40.50
N GLY A 449 -4.20 5.25 40.20
CA GLY A 449 -4.71 3.96 40.64
C GLY A 449 -4.94 3.01 39.49
N SER A 450 -4.94 1.70 39.77
CA SER A 450 -5.13 0.69 38.71
C SER A 450 -6.56 0.70 38.18
N GLY A 451 -6.71 0.61 36.86
CA GLY A 451 -8.01 0.58 36.17
C GLY A 451 -8.77 -0.74 36.27
N ASP A 452 -8.28 -1.70 37.04
CA ASP A 452 -8.96 -2.98 37.25
C ASP A 452 -10.32 -2.79 37.96
N TRP A 453 -11.33 -3.50 37.49
CA TRP A 453 -12.65 -3.52 38.06
C TRP A 453 -12.58 -3.79 39.59
N GLY A 454 -12.99 -2.80 40.40
CA GLY A 454 -13.00 -2.89 41.86
C GLY A 454 -11.80 -2.27 42.58
N SER A 455 -10.85 -1.66 41.91
CA SER A 455 -9.79 -0.89 42.57
C SER A 455 -10.24 0.55 42.86
N SER A 456 -9.89 1.04 44.05
CA SER A 456 -10.18 2.43 44.44
C SER A 456 -9.31 3.40 43.64
N ARG A 457 -9.96 4.31 42.90
CA ARG A 457 -9.31 5.38 42.16
C ARG A 457 -9.14 6.60 43.04
N THR A 458 -8.08 7.36 42.81
CA THR A 458 -7.88 8.63 43.47
C THR A 458 -7.75 9.75 42.43
N PHE A 459 -8.62 10.72 42.50
CA PHE A 459 -8.58 11.94 41.71
C PHE A 459 -7.80 13.01 42.45
N LEU A 460 -6.73 13.47 41.87
CA LEU A 460 -5.84 14.50 42.41
C LEU A 460 -6.11 15.81 41.65
N VAL A 461 -6.66 16.77 42.37
CA VAL A 461 -7.09 18.04 41.77
C VAL A 461 -6.20 19.17 42.29
N PRO A 462 -5.44 19.90 41.46
CA PRO A 462 -4.67 21.03 41.90
C PRO A 462 -5.56 22.15 42.48
N LYS A 463 -5.13 22.73 43.59
CA LYS A 463 -5.81 23.87 44.19
C LYS A 463 -5.88 25.05 43.22
N GLY A 464 -7.08 25.60 43.08
CA GLY A 464 -7.35 26.75 42.22
C GLY A 464 -7.97 26.41 40.86
N ILE A 465 -8.14 25.12 40.53
CA ILE A 465 -8.99 24.73 39.41
C ILE A 465 -10.45 24.63 39.90
N THR A 466 -11.37 25.09 39.03
CA THR A 466 -12.80 25.05 39.29
C THR A 466 -13.55 24.09 38.39
N ARG A 467 -12.89 23.53 37.39
CA ARG A 467 -13.44 22.53 36.47
C ARG A 467 -12.45 21.41 36.28
N ALA A 468 -12.75 20.25 36.84
CA ALA A 468 -11.91 19.07 36.84
C ALA A 468 -12.66 17.80 36.41
N GLY A 469 -13.96 17.90 36.04
CA GLY A 469 -14.81 16.77 35.67
C GLY A 469 -14.30 15.96 34.47
N TYR A 470 -13.44 16.58 33.61
CA TYR A 470 -12.77 15.86 32.54
C TYR A 470 -11.90 14.69 33.04
N VAL A 471 -11.44 14.73 34.29
CA VAL A 471 -10.63 13.65 34.88
C VAL A 471 -11.36 12.32 34.96
N LEU A 472 -12.69 12.37 34.99
CA LEU A 472 -13.51 11.16 35.03
C LEU A 472 -13.35 10.31 33.76
N ARG A 473 -13.10 10.93 32.56
CA ARG A 473 -12.80 10.18 31.33
C ARG A 473 -11.49 9.40 31.41
N GLN A 474 -10.55 9.87 32.22
CA GLN A 474 -9.25 9.22 32.38
C GLN A 474 -9.34 7.94 33.21
N ALA A 475 -10.36 7.80 34.01
CA ALA A 475 -10.44 6.78 35.05
C ALA A 475 -11.69 5.91 34.97
N SER A 476 -12.46 6.01 33.91
CA SER A 476 -13.74 5.33 33.82
C SER A 476 -13.97 4.62 32.51
N THR A 477 -15.07 3.88 32.45
CA THR A 477 -15.57 3.20 31.26
C THR A 477 -16.30 4.13 30.27
N TYR A 478 -16.19 5.45 30.43
CA TYR A 478 -16.67 6.42 29.44
C TYR A 478 -15.77 6.43 28.19
N THR A 479 -15.82 5.35 27.42
CA THR A 479 -15.10 5.21 26.16
C THR A 479 -16.05 4.81 25.06
N ASP A 480 -15.80 5.25 23.83
CA ASP A 480 -16.64 4.91 22.67
C ASP A 480 -16.69 3.41 22.35
N SER A 481 -15.70 2.65 22.82
CA SER A 481 -15.67 1.19 22.69
C SER A 481 -16.67 0.49 23.59
N ASN A 482 -17.31 1.20 24.53
CA ASN A 482 -18.32 0.64 25.40
C ASN A 482 -19.72 0.87 24.82
N ASP A 483 -20.44 -0.20 24.46
CA ASP A 483 -21.81 -0.15 23.94
C ASP A 483 -22.82 0.53 24.88
N THR A 484 -22.46 0.76 26.15
CA THR A 484 -23.27 1.43 27.15
C THR A 484 -22.88 2.89 27.39
N TYR A 485 -21.89 3.42 26.65
CA TYR A 485 -21.48 4.81 26.77
C TYR A 485 -22.64 5.76 26.47
N CYS A 486 -22.85 6.70 27.39
CA CYS A 486 -23.83 7.77 27.26
C CYS A 486 -23.15 9.10 27.58
N GLU A 487 -23.02 9.99 26.60
CA GLU A 487 -22.39 11.30 26.78
C GLU A 487 -23.13 12.15 27.85
N THR A 488 -24.45 12.05 27.90
CA THR A 488 -25.26 12.75 28.90
C THR A 488 -24.94 12.31 30.31
N ASP A 489 -24.72 11.01 30.55
CA ASP A 489 -24.35 10.49 31.88
C ASP A 489 -22.96 10.98 32.30
N TYR A 490 -22.02 11.01 31.35
CA TYR A 490 -20.71 11.61 31.58
C TYR A 490 -20.80 13.10 31.93
N GLU A 491 -21.57 13.87 31.18
CA GLU A 491 -21.77 15.31 31.46
C GLU A 491 -22.36 15.54 32.85
N ILE A 492 -23.35 14.73 33.27
CA ILE A 492 -23.93 14.79 34.60
C ILE A 492 -22.89 14.50 35.67
N ASP A 493 -22.09 13.45 35.51
CA ASP A 493 -21.06 13.10 36.49
C ASP A 493 -19.94 14.14 36.51
N ALA A 494 -19.55 14.69 35.37
CA ALA A 494 -18.55 15.75 35.27
C ALA A 494 -19.00 17.04 35.97
N ASP A 495 -20.26 17.45 35.81
CA ASP A 495 -20.84 18.60 36.51
C ASP A 495 -20.88 18.36 38.02
N ARG A 496 -21.27 17.16 38.48
CA ARG A 496 -21.27 16.80 39.92
C ARG A 496 -19.86 16.80 40.50
N PHE A 497 -18.87 16.35 39.72
CA PHE A 497 -17.47 16.38 40.14
C PHE A 497 -16.96 17.81 40.26
N ASP A 498 -17.30 18.70 39.32
CA ASP A 498 -16.95 20.12 39.38
C ASP A 498 -17.60 20.81 40.60
N ASP A 499 -18.85 20.50 40.92
CA ASP A 499 -19.52 20.98 42.15
C ASP A 499 -18.79 20.52 43.41
N LEU A 500 -18.40 19.24 43.49
CA LEU A 500 -17.61 18.71 44.60
C LEU A 500 -16.25 19.43 44.74
N VAL A 501 -15.56 19.68 43.64
CA VAL A 501 -14.26 20.42 43.63
C VAL A 501 -14.46 21.87 44.08
N ALA A 502 -15.55 22.51 43.69
CA ALA A 502 -15.89 23.86 44.15
C ALA A 502 -16.11 23.91 45.69
N ILE A 503 -16.84 22.95 46.21
CA ILE A 503 -17.07 22.82 47.69
C ILE A 503 -15.74 22.60 48.42
N LEU A 504 -14.91 21.65 47.95
CA LEU A 504 -13.58 21.39 48.50
C LEU A 504 -12.64 22.59 48.46
N SER A 505 -12.82 23.45 47.47
CA SER A 505 -12.07 24.71 47.28
C SER A 505 -12.56 25.84 48.19
N GLY A 506 -13.63 25.62 48.98
CA GLY A 506 -14.17 26.58 49.91
C GLY A 506 -15.21 27.52 49.32
N GLU A 507 -15.95 27.09 48.30
CA GLU A 507 -17.07 27.86 47.75
C GLU A 507 -18.08 28.17 48.84
N PRO A 508 -18.54 29.42 48.97
CA PRO A 508 -19.56 29.78 49.96
C PRO A 508 -20.85 28.98 49.75
N ALA A 509 -21.44 28.46 50.81
CA ALA A 509 -22.68 27.66 50.77
C ALA A 509 -23.84 28.37 50.04
N VAL A 510 -23.87 29.71 50.07
CA VAL A 510 -24.87 30.51 49.34
C VAL A 510 -24.68 30.38 47.83
N GLU A 511 -23.46 30.42 47.34
CA GLU A 511 -23.14 30.29 45.89
C GLU A 511 -23.48 28.87 45.41
N THR A 512 -23.16 27.84 46.21
CA THR A 512 -23.54 26.46 45.94
C THR A 512 -25.06 26.31 45.80
N LEU A 513 -25.82 26.90 46.75
CA LEU A 513 -27.29 26.86 46.72
C LEU A 513 -27.85 27.62 45.52
N GLU A 514 -27.29 28.79 45.17
CA GLU A 514 -27.70 29.56 43.99
C GLU A 514 -27.52 28.77 42.70
N LYS A 515 -26.39 28.08 42.55
CA LYS A 515 -26.13 27.21 41.38
C LYS A 515 -27.14 26.06 41.30
N CYS A 516 -27.38 25.36 42.42
CA CYS A 516 -28.37 24.28 42.48
C CYS A 516 -29.78 24.77 42.06
N LEU A 517 -30.22 25.90 42.59
CA LEU A 517 -31.52 26.51 42.25
C LEU A 517 -31.57 26.96 40.78
N TYR A 518 -30.46 27.50 40.26
CA TYR A 518 -30.35 27.88 38.85
C TYR A 518 -30.48 26.67 37.93
N ASN A 519 -29.72 25.62 38.18
CA ASN A 519 -29.73 24.36 37.40
C ASN A 519 -31.09 23.64 37.48
N ALA A 520 -31.76 23.71 38.62
CA ALA A 520 -33.12 23.21 38.79
C ALA A 520 -34.19 24.05 38.06
N GLY A 521 -33.79 25.13 37.37
CA GLY A 521 -34.70 25.98 36.63
C GLY A 521 -35.74 26.71 37.49
N VAL A 522 -35.47 26.92 38.79
CA VAL A 522 -36.39 27.56 39.76
C VAL A 522 -36.84 28.93 39.27
N ARG A 523 -35.98 29.68 38.59
CA ARG A 523 -36.32 31.02 37.99
C ARG A 523 -37.52 31.00 37.05
N HIS A 524 -37.83 29.86 36.45
CA HIS A 524 -38.94 29.67 35.52
C HIS A 524 -40.27 29.28 36.21
N LYS A 525 -40.25 29.06 37.53
CA LYS A 525 -41.44 28.67 38.31
C LYS A 525 -42.21 29.93 38.75
N THR A 526 -43.30 30.23 38.07
CA THR A 526 -44.07 31.46 38.29
C THR A 526 -44.67 31.59 39.67
N ASN A 527 -44.98 30.45 40.32
CA ASN A 527 -45.52 30.38 41.68
C ASN A 527 -44.51 30.75 42.78
N LEU A 528 -43.25 30.84 42.48
CA LEU A 528 -42.20 31.24 43.43
C LEU A 528 -41.90 32.74 43.38
N ARG A 529 -42.43 33.46 42.38
CA ARG A 529 -42.21 34.89 42.24
C ARG A 529 -42.85 35.67 43.40
N ASN A 530 -42.12 36.69 43.87
CA ASN A 530 -42.53 37.55 45.00
C ASN A 530 -42.76 36.81 46.33
N ASN A 531 -42.13 35.62 46.50
CA ASN A 531 -42.13 34.91 47.77
C ASN A 531 -40.70 34.81 48.28
N SER A 532 -40.54 34.87 49.60
CA SER A 532 -39.27 34.64 50.30
C SER A 532 -39.29 33.32 51.00
N PHE A 533 -38.18 32.61 50.97
CA PHE A 533 -38.03 31.29 51.56
C PHE A 533 -36.75 31.23 52.39
N ARG A 534 -36.84 30.59 53.57
CA ARG A 534 -35.68 30.23 54.33
C ARG A 534 -35.37 28.75 54.09
N VAL A 535 -34.17 28.46 53.63
CA VAL A 535 -33.66 27.09 53.41
C VAL A 535 -32.66 26.79 54.52
N GLN A 536 -32.83 25.68 55.20
CA GLN A 536 -31.93 25.24 56.27
C GLN A 536 -31.58 23.77 56.05
N PHE A 537 -30.31 23.45 56.19
CA PHE A 537 -29.77 22.10 56.14
C PHE A 537 -29.32 21.71 57.56
N ASP A 538 -29.69 20.53 58.03
CA ASP A 538 -29.18 19.96 59.26
C ASP A 538 -27.84 19.22 59.06
N ALA A 539 -27.33 18.63 60.14
CA ALA A 539 -26.03 17.94 60.10
C ALA A 539 -26.03 16.70 59.18
N ASP A 540 -27.17 16.13 58.90
CA ASP A 540 -27.35 14.95 58.05
C ASP A 540 -27.73 15.35 56.60
N GLY A 541 -27.68 16.66 56.27
CA GLY A 541 -28.01 17.18 54.96
C GLY A 541 -29.52 17.27 54.66
N THR A 542 -30.40 16.98 55.64
CA THR A 542 -31.85 17.08 55.44
C THR A 542 -32.26 18.54 55.29
N MET A 543 -32.91 18.86 54.17
CA MET A 543 -33.33 20.20 53.82
C MET A 543 -34.73 20.52 54.34
N THR A 544 -34.87 21.63 55.06
CA THR A 544 -36.15 22.20 55.46
C THR A 544 -36.35 23.57 54.80
N ILE A 545 -37.51 23.76 54.17
CA ILE A 545 -37.88 25.03 53.55
C ILE A 545 -39.09 25.61 54.25
N THR A 546 -38.99 26.84 54.71
CA THR A 546 -40.07 27.59 55.29
C THR A 546 -40.31 28.86 54.53
N ALA A 547 -41.60 29.24 54.36
CA ALA A 547 -41.91 30.55 53.77
C ALA A 547 -41.66 31.64 54.84
N GLU A 548 -41.07 32.77 54.42
CA GLU A 548 -40.85 33.94 55.26
C GLU A 548 -41.93 35.00 54.99
#